data_43c8ac251174cd4136aea24a4cd0fba1
#
_entry.id   43c8ac251174cd4136aea24a4cd0fba1
#
_cell.length_a   1.000
_cell.length_b   1.000
_cell.length_c   1.000
_cell.angle_alpha   90.00
_cell.angle_beta   90.00
_cell.angle_gamma   90.00
#
_symmetry.space_group_name_H-M   'P 1'
#
loop_
_entity.id
_entity.type
_entity.pdbx_description
1 polymer ?
#
loop_
_entity_poly.entity_id
_entity_poly.type
_entity_poly.pdbx_seq_one_letter_code
_entity_poly.pdbx_strand_id
1 'polypeptide(L)'
;MKIDRLGKNIAERFAHRYYNEVTVGIDFTARDLQRELRAKGLPWEISKAFDNSAVIGAFVPLDRVGDINRIPFHLDINGQKVQEGNTSDMLFP
;
A
#
# COMPACT_ATOMS: atom_id res chain seq x y z
N MET A 1 -6.29 -0.68 3.12
CA MET A 1 -7.67 -1.08 3.47
C MET A 1 -8.29 -0.04 4.39
N LYS A 2 -9.60 0.14 4.33
CA LYS A 2 -10.33 1.06 5.22
C LYS A 2 -10.92 0.29 6.38
N ILE A 3 -10.51 0.67 7.60
CA ILE A 3 -11.02 0.07 8.84
C ILE A 3 -12.45 0.55 9.09
N ASP A 4 -13.35 -0.39 9.33
CA ASP A 4 -14.79 -0.16 9.45
C ASP A 4 -15.30 -0.19 10.91
N ARG A 5 -14.54 -0.79 11.82
CA ARG A 5 -14.94 -0.91 13.22
C ARG A 5 -13.76 -0.92 14.18
N LEU A 6 -14.03 -0.55 15.43
CA LEU A 6 -13.05 -0.64 16.51
C LEU A 6 -12.77 -2.10 16.88
N GLY A 7 -11.52 -2.39 17.24
CA GLY A 7 -11.10 -3.70 17.69
C GLY A 7 -9.75 -3.69 18.37
N LYS A 8 -9.53 -4.62 19.30
CA LYS A 8 -8.27 -4.87 19.98
C LYS A 8 -8.12 -6.37 20.24
N ASN A 9 -6.92 -6.90 20.04
CA ASN A 9 -6.63 -8.34 20.24
C ASN A 9 -7.54 -9.26 19.40
N ILE A 10 -7.77 -8.87 18.14
CA ILE A 10 -8.62 -9.60 17.22
C ILE A 10 -7.86 -10.84 16.73
N ALA A 11 -8.47 -12.02 16.85
CA ALA A 11 -7.92 -13.22 16.26
C ALA A 11 -7.92 -13.10 14.73
N GLU A 12 -6.86 -13.56 14.07
CA GLU A 12 -6.65 -13.45 12.62
C GLU A 12 -7.89 -13.90 11.81
N ARG A 13 -8.50 -15.04 12.17
CA ARG A 13 -9.72 -15.54 11.50
C ARG A 13 -10.89 -14.56 11.48
N PHE A 14 -10.86 -13.51 12.30
CA PHE A 14 -11.91 -12.49 12.37
C PHE A 14 -11.46 -11.14 11.79
N ALA A 15 -10.22 -11.01 11.34
CA ALA A 15 -9.68 -9.75 10.81
C ALA A 15 -10.50 -9.20 9.64
N HIS A 16 -11.01 -10.09 8.75
CA HIS A 16 -11.85 -9.73 7.60
C HIS A 16 -13.15 -8.98 7.97
N ARG A 17 -13.57 -8.98 9.23
CA ARG A 17 -14.76 -8.28 9.71
C ARG A 17 -14.50 -6.81 10.05
N TYR A 18 -13.25 -6.36 9.98
CA TYR A 18 -12.81 -5.04 10.45
C TYR A 18 -12.49 -4.07 9.32
N TYR A 19 -12.58 -4.50 8.08
CA TYR A 19 -12.40 -3.65 6.91
C TYR A 19 -13.43 -4.02 5.82
N ASN A 20 -13.83 -3.05 5.03
CA ASN A 20 -14.89 -3.22 4.01
C ASN A 20 -14.55 -2.59 2.66
N GLU A 21 -13.48 -1.79 2.59
CA GLU A 21 -13.06 -1.13 1.37
C GLU A 21 -11.54 -1.20 1.21
N VAL A 22 -11.11 -1.13 -0.05
CA VAL A 22 -9.70 -1.11 -0.44
C VAL A 22 -9.43 0.06 -1.38
N THR A 23 -8.23 0.54 -1.38
CA THR A 23 -7.75 1.54 -2.33
C THR A 23 -6.32 1.22 -2.74
N VAL A 24 -5.86 1.85 -3.82
CA VAL A 24 -4.45 1.92 -4.19
C VAL A 24 -3.82 3.19 -3.63
N GLY A 25 -2.53 3.14 -3.38
CA GLY A 25 -1.78 4.31 -2.92
C GLY A 25 -0.42 4.36 -3.58
N ILE A 26 0.17 5.55 -3.59
CA ILE A 26 1.53 5.79 -4.06
C ILE A 26 2.34 6.34 -2.88
N ASP A 27 3.47 5.69 -2.61
CA ASP A 27 4.49 6.14 -1.68
C ASP A 27 5.59 6.84 -2.50
N PHE A 28 5.42 8.14 -2.75
CA PHE A 28 6.43 8.92 -3.45
C PHE A 28 7.73 8.92 -2.67
N THR A 29 8.82 8.71 -3.38
CA THR A 29 10.14 8.54 -2.77
C THR A 29 11.17 9.37 -3.51
N ALA A 30 11.93 10.22 -2.79
CA ALA A 30 13.10 10.87 -3.30
C ALA A 30 14.24 9.83 -3.45
N ARG A 31 14.32 9.20 -4.62
CA ARG A 31 15.17 8.00 -4.85
C ARG A 31 16.67 8.27 -4.75
N ASP A 32 17.11 9.44 -5.17
CA ASP A 32 18.50 9.89 -5.03
C ASP A 32 18.88 9.99 -3.56
N LEU A 33 18.07 10.69 -2.77
CA LEU A 33 18.26 10.85 -1.34
C LEU A 33 18.19 9.51 -0.60
N GLN A 34 17.23 8.64 -0.94
CA GLN A 34 17.13 7.31 -0.36
C GLN A 34 18.41 6.48 -0.61
N ARG A 35 18.97 6.53 -1.82
CA ARG A 35 20.22 5.82 -2.15
C ARG A 35 21.38 6.32 -1.31
N GLU A 36 21.50 7.64 -1.14
CA GLU A 36 22.53 8.25 -0.30
C GLU A 36 22.41 7.81 1.16
N LEU A 37 21.21 7.90 1.72
CA LEU A 37 20.93 7.47 3.09
C LEU A 37 21.23 5.98 3.31
N ARG A 38 20.81 5.14 2.36
CA ARG A 38 21.07 3.70 2.39
C ARG A 38 22.56 3.38 2.39
N ALA A 39 23.34 4.07 1.56
CA ALA A 39 24.78 3.89 1.48
C ALA A 39 25.49 4.25 2.80
N LYS A 40 24.92 5.20 3.56
CA LYS A 40 25.42 5.65 4.87
C LYS A 40 24.83 4.86 6.06
N GLY A 41 23.93 3.92 5.82
CA GLY A 41 23.22 3.18 6.89
C GLY A 41 22.29 4.06 7.73
N LEU A 42 21.79 5.18 7.18
CA LEU A 42 20.92 6.13 7.86
C LEU A 42 19.44 5.82 7.62
N PRO A 43 18.54 6.28 8.51
CA PRO A 43 17.09 6.19 8.33
C PRO A 43 16.62 6.88 7.05
N TRP A 44 15.58 6.34 6.40
CA TRP A 44 15.05 6.85 5.14
C TRP A 44 13.99 7.93 5.28
N GLU A 45 13.70 8.38 6.47
CA GLU A 45 12.59 9.28 6.79
C GLU A 45 12.53 10.50 5.87
N ILE A 46 13.62 11.24 5.72
CA ILE A 46 13.66 12.46 4.89
C ILE A 46 13.45 12.20 3.38
N SER A 47 13.65 10.96 2.93
CA SER A 47 13.37 10.55 1.54
C SER A 47 11.92 10.15 1.30
N LYS A 48 11.12 10.03 2.37
CA LYS A 48 9.74 9.54 2.34
C LYS A 48 8.74 10.45 3.04
N ALA A 49 9.15 11.18 4.07
CA ALA A 49 8.28 12.02 4.90
C ALA A 49 8.36 13.49 4.48
N PHE A 50 7.85 13.81 3.31
CA PHE A 50 7.68 15.16 2.81
C PHE A 50 6.22 15.42 2.41
N ASP A 51 5.84 16.68 2.26
CA ASP A 51 4.47 17.06 1.92
C ASP A 51 4.00 16.39 0.63
N ASN A 52 2.80 15.79 0.68
CA ASN A 52 2.21 15.03 -0.42
C ASN A 52 2.96 13.77 -0.86
N SER A 53 3.82 13.21 -0.02
CA SER A 53 4.56 11.98 -0.34
C SER A 53 3.66 10.73 -0.36
N ALA A 54 2.59 10.71 0.42
CA ALA A 54 1.63 9.62 0.47
C ALA A 54 0.31 10.03 -0.19
N VAL A 55 -0.01 9.40 -1.31
CA VAL A 55 -1.26 9.64 -2.06
C VAL A 55 -2.09 8.38 -2.05
N ILE A 56 -3.39 8.52 -1.79
CA ILE A 56 -4.35 7.42 -1.84
C ILE A 56 -5.48 7.75 -2.82
N GLY A 57 -5.94 6.73 -3.54
CA GLY A 57 -7.07 6.82 -4.47
C GLY A 57 -8.44 6.74 -3.77
N ALA A 58 -9.48 6.74 -4.57
CA ALA A 58 -10.83 6.47 -4.09
C ALA A 58 -10.92 5.05 -3.51
N PHE A 59 -11.70 4.90 -2.44
CA PHE A 59 -11.95 3.59 -1.86
C PHE A 59 -13.02 2.83 -2.67
N VAL A 60 -12.80 1.54 -2.83
CA VAL A 60 -13.69 0.62 -3.54
C VAL A 60 -14.16 -0.47 -2.58
N PRO A 61 -15.47 -0.76 -2.51
CA PRO A 61 -16.01 -1.84 -1.71
C PRO A 61 -15.39 -3.20 -2.08
N LEU A 62 -15.12 -4.05 -1.08
CA LEU A 62 -14.49 -5.36 -1.29
C LEU A 62 -15.28 -6.29 -2.20
N ASP A 63 -16.61 -6.20 -2.19
CA ASP A 63 -17.49 -7.00 -3.05
C ASP A 63 -17.29 -6.73 -4.55
N ARG A 64 -16.64 -5.61 -4.90
CA ARG A 64 -16.32 -5.23 -6.29
C ARG A 64 -14.93 -5.66 -6.75
N VAL A 65 -14.06 -6.06 -5.84
CA VAL A 65 -12.65 -6.40 -6.19
C VAL A 65 -12.35 -7.90 -6.19
N GLY A 66 -13.30 -8.72 -5.73
CA GLY A 66 -13.14 -10.17 -5.70
C GLY A 66 -12.22 -10.64 -4.56
N ASP A 67 -11.36 -11.61 -4.83
CA ASP A 67 -10.46 -12.16 -3.82
C ASP A 67 -9.34 -11.18 -3.51
N ILE A 68 -9.37 -10.58 -2.31
CA ILE A 68 -8.40 -9.58 -1.86
C ILE A 68 -6.96 -10.11 -1.81
N ASN A 69 -6.77 -11.41 -1.72
CA ASN A 69 -5.45 -12.04 -1.70
C ASN A 69 -4.88 -12.28 -3.10
N ARG A 70 -5.60 -11.90 -4.17
CA ARG A 70 -5.19 -12.13 -5.55
C ARG A 70 -5.51 -10.95 -6.47
N ILE A 71 -5.38 -9.74 -5.98
CA ILE A 71 -5.63 -8.53 -6.76
C ILE A 71 -4.34 -8.13 -7.49
N PRO A 72 -4.31 -8.18 -8.83
CA PRO A 72 -3.23 -7.60 -9.60
C PRO A 72 -3.37 -6.07 -9.60
N PHE A 73 -2.25 -5.38 -9.53
CA PHE A 73 -2.20 -3.93 -9.65
C PHE A 73 -0.95 -3.48 -10.39
N HIS A 74 -1.00 -2.32 -11.01
CA HIS A 74 0.14 -1.75 -11.70
C HIS A 74 0.14 -0.22 -11.59
N LEU A 75 1.27 0.37 -11.89
CA LEU A 75 1.48 1.81 -11.99
C LEU A 75 1.99 2.15 -13.38
N ASP A 76 1.32 3.08 -14.04
CA ASP A 76 1.76 3.64 -15.31
C ASP A 76 2.22 5.09 -15.12
N ILE A 77 3.27 5.46 -15.83
CA ILE A 77 3.74 6.85 -15.94
C ILE A 77 3.78 7.19 -17.45
N ASN A 78 3.05 8.22 -17.84
CA ASN A 78 2.96 8.66 -19.24
C ASN A 78 2.59 7.53 -20.21
N GLY A 79 1.68 6.65 -19.78
CA GLY A 79 1.21 5.51 -20.59
C GLY A 79 2.15 4.30 -20.64
N GLN A 80 3.25 4.33 -19.89
CA GLN A 80 4.15 3.18 -19.73
C GLN A 80 4.00 2.55 -18.36
N LYS A 81 3.82 1.24 -18.31
CA LYS A 81 3.80 0.48 -17.08
C LYS A 81 5.22 0.46 -16.47
N VAL A 82 5.36 0.99 -15.26
CA VAL A 82 6.63 1.10 -14.53
C VAL A 82 6.70 0.21 -13.30
N GLN A 83 5.55 -0.22 -12.77
CA GLN A 83 5.47 -1.17 -11.66
C GLN A 83 4.27 -2.08 -11.86
N GLU A 84 4.39 -3.32 -11.42
CA GLU A 84 3.27 -4.23 -11.25
C GLU A 84 3.48 -5.12 -10.04
N GLY A 85 2.39 -5.63 -9.48
CA GLY A 85 2.40 -6.52 -8.35
C GLY A 85 1.07 -7.24 -8.19
N ASN A 86 1.04 -8.12 -7.23
CA ASN A 86 -0.16 -8.85 -6.85
C ASN A 86 -0.24 -8.95 -5.33
N THR A 87 -1.42 -8.85 -4.76
CA THR A 87 -1.59 -9.01 -3.31
C THR A 87 -1.22 -10.41 -2.82
N SER A 88 -1.14 -11.40 -3.70
CA SER A 88 -0.61 -12.74 -3.36
C SER A 88 0.86 -12.76 -2.93
N ASP A 89 1.60 -11.68 -3.21
CA ASP A 89 3.00 -11.55 -2.84
C ASP A 89 3.21 -10.99 -1.41
N MET A 90 2.11 -10.67 -0.72
CA MET A 90 2.16 -10.21 0.68
C MET A 90 2.64 -11.34 1.59
N LEU A 91 3.43 -10.97 2.63
CA LEU A 91 3.93 -11.93 3.64
C LEU A 91 2.80 -12.52 4.50
N PHE A 92 1.71 -11.77 4.66
CA PHE A 92 0.53 -12.17 5.43
C PHE A 92 -0.71 -11.96 4.57
N PRO A 93 -1.63 -12.93 4.55
CA PRO A 93 -2.88 -12.83 3.80
C PRO A 93 -3.85 -11.78 4.39
#